data_8fcf6351117e0feaae0813f12f593f89
#
_entry.id   8fcf6351117e0feaae0813f12f593f89
#
_cell.length_a   1.000
_cell.length_b   1.000
_cell.length_c   1.000
_cell.angle_alpha   90.00
_cell.angle_beta   90.00
_cell.angle_gamma   90.00
#
_symmetry.space_group_name_H-M   'P 1'
#
loop_
_entity.id
_entity.type
_entity.pdbx_description
1 polymer ?
#
loop_
_entity_poly.entity_id
_entity_poly.type
_entity_poly.pdbx_seq_one_letter_code
_entity_poly.pdbx_strand_id
1 'polypeptide(L)'
;TKELKEQLRLRLEMLQNQSQRESFENIHIHRTEIHQYRKQKGRQSIVLQSAVEYIHALKENGKLIGGSEERKEQAKYNVELVYIQDQDMVENQEDAGLALNCPNCGAPLPGLGAKKCIYCDTPIVEYNLRIWNFSRVEEA
;
A
#
# COMPACT_ATOMS: atom_id res chain seq x y z
N THR A 1 -1.60 -3.51 -4.58
CA THR A 1 -1.06 -2.66 -5.65
C THR A 1 0.44 -2.85 -5.81
N LYS A 2 0.96 -2.41 -6.95
CA LYS A 2 2.39 -2.44 -7.26
C LYS A 2 3.20 -1.61 -6.26
N GLU A 3 2.67 -0.48 -5.86
CA GLU A 3 3.28 0.42 -4.88
C GLU A 3 3.41 -0.21 -3.50
N LEU A 4 2.38 -0.88 -3.01
CA LEU A 4 2.45 -1.60 -1.74
C LEU A 4 3.48 -2.74 -1.78
N LYS A 5 3.58 -3.45 -2.91
CA LYS A 5 4.62 -4.48 -3.10
C LYS A 5 6.02 -3.88 -3.04
N GLU A 6 6.20 -2.72 -3.66
CA GLU A 6 7.48 -2.01 -3.66
C GLU A 6 7.87 -1.54 -2.25
N GLN A 7 6.95 -1.00 -1.49
CA GLN A 7 7.18 -0.63 -0.10
C GLN A 7 7.62 -1.82 0.75
N LEU A 8 6.95 -2.98 0.59
CA LEU A 8 7.34 -4.21 1.27
C LEU A 8 8.72 -4.70 0.85
N ARG A 9 9.04 -4.62 -0.44
CA ARG A 9 10.37 -5.01 -0.96
C ARG A 9 11.47 -4.16 -0.35
N LEU A 10 11.30 -2.84 -0.32
CA LEU A 10 12.25 -1.91 0.28
C LEU A 10 12.44 -2.16 1.78
N ARG A 11 11.35 -2.46 2.50
CA ARG A 11 11.41 -2.82 3.91
C ARG A 11 12.23 -4.09 4.12
N LEU A 12 12.01 -5.13 3.31
CA LEU A 12 12.75 -6.38 3.37
C LEU A 12 14.25 -6.17 3.09
N GLU A 13 14.59 -5.39 2.06
CA GLU A 13 15.98 -5.06 1.74
C GLU A 13 16.67 -4.34 2.90
N MET A 14 16.01 -3.36 3.50
CA MET A 14 16.54 -2.64 4.65
C MET A 14 16.82 -3.57 5.83
N LEU A 15 15.91 -4.48 6.13
CA LEU A 15 16.10 -5.47 7.19
C LEU A 15 17.26 -6.42 6.89
N GLN A 16 17.36 -6.92 5.65
CA GLN A 16 18.45 -7.80 5.23
C GLN A 16 19.82 -7.11 5.33
N ASN A 17 19.92 -5.84 4.90
CA ASN A 17 21.15 -5.07 4.97
C ASN A 17 21.63 -4.83 6.40
N GLN A 18 20.74 -4.87 7.38
CA GLN A 18 21.05 -4.72 8.80
C GLN A 18 21.15 -6.07 9.53
N SER A 19 21.08 -7.19 8.81
CA SER A 19 21.01 -8.54 9.38
C SER A 19 19.84 -8.70 10.36
N GLN A 20 18.73 -8.05 10.08
CA GLN A 20 17.54 -8.04 10.89
C GLN A 20 16.44 -8.92 10.29
N ARG A 21 15.62 -9.48 11.17
CA ARG A 21 14.43 -10.24 10.83
C ARG A 21 13.26 -9.75 11.69
N GLU A 22 12.20 -9.37 11.02
CA GLU A 22 10.94 -8.99 11.66
C GLU A 22 9.91 -10.09 11.46
N SER A 23 9.20 -10.44 12.52
CA SER A 23 8.13 -11.44 12.48
C SER A 23 6.84 -10.90 13.09
N PHE A 24 5.73 -11.27 12.48
CA PHE A 24 4.38 -11.04 12.98
C PHE A 24 3.68 -12.39 13.05
N GLU A 25 3.32 -12.81 14.24
CA GLU A 25 2.70 -14.12 14.47
C GLU A 25 1.36 -13.96 15.17
N ASN A 26 0.51 -14.97 15.04
CA ASN A 26 -0.81 -15.00 15.68
C ASN A 26 -1.64 -13.75 15.37
N ILE A 27 -1.64 -13.33 14.13
CA ILE A 27 -2.36 -12.14 13.67
C ILE A 27 -3.87 -12.39 13.79
N HIS A 28 -4.55 -11.52 14.52
CA HIS A 28 -6.00 -11.55 14.67
C HIS A 28 -6.60 -10.18 14.45
N ILE A 29 -7.54 -10.08 13.52
CA ILE A 29 -8.27 -8.86 13.24
C ILE A 29 -9.58 -8.93 14.02
N HIS A 30 -9.71 -8.05 15.03
CA HIS A 30 -10.88 -8.02 15.90
C HIS A 30 -12.07 -7.31 15.28
N ARG A 31 -11.81 -6.16 14.64
CA ARG A 31 -12.85 -5.29 14.13
C ARG A 31 -12.33 -4.43 13.00
N THR A 32 -13.12 -4.28 11.97
CA THR A 32 -12.85 -3.36 10.86
C THR A 32 -14.06 -2.44 10.69
N GLU A 33 -13.81 -1.15 10.61
CA GLU A 33 -14.83 -0.12 10.43
C GLU A 33 -14.46 0.82 9.30
N ILE A 34 -15.45 1.44 8.69
CA ILE A 34 -15.24 2.56 7.78
C ILE A 34 -14.86 3.77 8.63
N HIS A 35 -13.61 4.21 8.50
CA HIS A 35 -13.08 5.37 9.19
C HIS A 35 -13.37 6.66 8.44
N GLN A 36 -13.26 6.63 7.10
CA GLN A 36 -13.48 7.77 6.25
C GLN A 36 -14.00 7.35 4.88
N TYR A 37 -14.91 8.13 4.34
CA TYR A 37 -15.34 8.03 2.95
C TYR A 37 -15.27 9.40 2.31
N ARG A 38 -14.68 9.47 1.12
CA ARG A 38 -14.64 10.69 0.31
C ARG A 38 -15.13 10.40 -1.09
N LYS A 39 -15.99 11.26 -1.60
CA LYS A 39 -16.44 11.25 -2.99
C LYS A 39 -16.02 12.55 -3.64
N GLN A 40 -15.23 12.46 -4.68
CA GLN A 40 -14.81 13.56 -5.52
C GLN A 40 -15.20 13.27 -6.97
N LYS A 41 -15.10 14.27 -7.85
CA LYS A 41 -15.37 14.08 -9.27
C LYS A 41 -14.39 13.05 -9.86
N GLY A 42 -14.95 11.95 -10.37
CA GLY A 42 -14.18 10.86 -10.98
C GLY A 42 -13.39 9.97 -10.01
N ARG A 43 -13.42 10.26 -8.69
CA ARG A 43 -12.66 9.52 -7.69
C ARG A 43 -13.47 9.30 -6.41
N GLN A 44 -13.38 8.11 -5.87
CA GLN A 44 -13.90 7.78 -4.54
C GLN A 44 -12.81 7.13 -3.71
N SER A 45 -12.79 7.39 -2.42
CA SER A 45 -11.89 6.72 -1.51
C SER A 45 -12.59 6.30 -0.21
N ILE A 46 -12.19 5.16 0.30
CA ILE A 46 -12.63 4.61 1.58
C ILE A 46 -11.38 4.31 2.40
N VAL A 47 -11.36 4.78 3.63
CA VAL A 47 -10.36 4.36 4.61
C VAL A 47 -11.04 3.42 5.59
N LEU A 48 -10.57 2.18 5.62
CA LEU A 48 -10.97 1.19 6.60
C LEU A 48 -9.97 1.23 7.76
N GLN A 49 -10.47 1.24 8.99
CA GLN A 49 -9.62 1.11 10.16
C GLN A 49 -9.86 -0.24 10.82
N SER A 50 -8.80 -1.01 11.00
CA SER A 50 -8.84 -2.34 11.61
C SER A 50 -8.08 -2.35 12.92
N ALA A 51 -8.71 -2.88 13.98
CA ALA A 51 -8.05 -3.20 15.22
C ALA A 51 -7.45 -4.61 15.10
N VAL A 52 -6.15 -4.72 15.30
CA VAL A 52 -5.37 -5.93 15.06
C VAL A 52 -4.57 -6.28 16.31
N GLU A 53 -4.51 -7.55 16.62
CA GLU A 53 -3.65 -8.13 17.66
C GLU A 53 -2.64 -9.06 17.00
N TYR A 54 -1.41 -9.02 17.45
CA TYR A 54 -0.34 -9.87 16.96
C TYR A 54 0.81 -9.97 17.97
N ILE A 55 1.70 -10.92 17.74
CA ILE A 55 3.00 -11.00 18.39
C ILE A 55 4.04 -10.49 17.40
N HIS A 56 4.74 -9.43 17.76
CA HIS A 56 5.75 -8.80 16.91
C HIS A 56 7.13 -8.92 17.55
N ALA A 57 8.09 -9.41 16.79
CA ALA A 57 9.49 -9.51 17.21
C ALA A 57 10.41 -8.99 16.12
N LEU A 58 11.42 -8.24 16.53
CA LEU A 58 12.52 -7.80 15.68
C LEU A 58 13.82 -8.38 16.22
N LYS A 59 14.54 -9.14 15.41
CA LYS A 59 15.80 -9.75 15.74
C LYS A 59 16.92 -9.20 14.86
N GLU A 60 18.11 -9.04 15.44
CA GLU A 60 19.35 -8.72 14.73
C GLU A 60 20.38 -9.79 15.06
N ASN A 61 20.95 -10.42 14.02
CA ASN A 61 21.87 -11.54 14.19
C ASN A 61 21.33 -12.65 15.12
N GLY A 62 20.03 -12.92 15.05
CA GLY A 62 19.36 -13.91 15.87
C GLY A 62 18.99 -13.46 17.30
N LYS A 63 19.37 -12.24 17.69
CA LYS A 63 19.08 -11.68 19.01
C LYS A 63 17.91 -10.74 18.98
N LEU A 64 16.97 -10.88 19.92
CA LEU A 64 15.82 -9.99 20.05
C LEU A 64 16.28 -8.57 20.42
N ILE A 65 15.94 -7.58 19.57
CA ILE A 65 16.24 -6.17 19.78
C ILE A 65 14.99 -5.29 19.92
N GLY A 66 13.83 -5.80 19.55
CA GLY A 66 12.57 -5.09 19.68
C GLY A 66 11.38 -6.03 19.72
N GLY A 67 10.28 -5.57 20.30
CA GLY A 67 9.08 -6.36 20.46
C GLY A 67 9.22 -7.49 21.50
N SER A 68 8.49 -8.58 21.26
CA SER A 68 8.49 -9.77 22.12
C SER A 68 8.16 -11.00 21.28
N GLU A 69 8.65 -12.17 21.68
CA GLU A 69 8.28 -13.44 21.05
C GLU A 69 7.01 -14.06 21.66
N GLU A 70 6.51 -13.51 22.76
CA GLU A 70 5.39 -14.09 23.52
C GLU A 70 4.27 -13.08 23.80
N ARG A 71 4.61 -11.81 23.98
CA ARG A 71 3.63 -10.78 24.33
C ARG A 71 2.85 -10.31 23.11
N LYS A 72 1.54 -10.33 23.22
CA LYS A 72 0.64 -9.75 22.24
C LYS A 72 0.64 -8.24 22.28
N GLU A 73 0.62 -7.64 21.12
CA GLU A 73 0.46 -6.20 20.90
C GLU A 73 -0.86 -5.93 20.20
N GLN A 74 -1.43 -4.77 20.45
CA GLN A 74 -2.61 -4.30 19.76
C GLN A 74 -2.28 -3.01 19.02
N ALA A 75 -2.70 -2.94 17.77
CA ALA A 75 -2.53 -1.77 16.94
C ALA A 75 -3.77 -1.53 16.08
N LYS A 76 -3.87 -0.31 15.55
CA LYS A 76 -4.85 0.02 14.54
C LYS A 76 -4.14 0.30 13.23
N TYR A 77 -4.71 -0.21 12.14
CA TYR A 77 -4.21 0.03 10.80
C TYR A 77 -5.29 0.69 9.96
N ASN A 78 -4.88 1.69 9.21
CA ASN A 78 -5.69 2.32 8.17
C ASN A 78 -5.33 1.72 6.83
N VAL A 79 -6.34 1.24 6.12
CA VAL A 79 -6.24 0.72 4.76
C VAL A 79 -7.07 1.60 3.86
N GLU A 80 -6.41 2.28 2.94
CA GLU A 80 -7.10 3.12 1.96
C GLU A 80 -7.34 2.36 0.66
N LEU A 81 -8.57 2.42 0.19
CA LEU A 81 -9.04 1.92 -1.08
C LEU A 81 -9.48 3.09 -1.95
N VAL A 82 -9.07 3.10 -3.20
CA VAL A 82 -9.39 4.14 -4.17
C VAL A 82 -10.06 3.54 -5.39
N TYR A 83 -11.13 4.18 -5.83
CA TYR A 83 -11.84 3.87 -7.06
C TYR A 83 -11.77 5.08 -7.99
N ILE A 84 -11.22 4.90 -9.16
CA ILE A 84 -11.14 5.92 -10.21
C ILE A 84 -12.12 5.54 -11.33
N GLN A 85 -13.12 6.38 -11.54
CA GLN A 85 -14.13 6.15 -12.57
C GLN A 85 -13.64 6.58 -13.95
N ASP A 86 -13.05 7.77 -14.04
CA ASP A 86 -12.51 8.34 -15.26
C ASP A 86 -11.34 9.25 -14.90
N GLN A 87 -10.22 9.05 -15.57
CA GLN A 87 -9.00 9.82 -15.36
C GLN A 87 -9.20 11.31 -15.66
N ASP A 88 -9.92 11.63 -16.74
CA ASP A 88 -10.16 13.01 -17.17
C ASP A 88 -11.03 13.80 -16.19
N MET A 89 -11.76 13.11 -15.33
CA MET A 89 -12.57 13.72 -14.28
C MET A 89 -11.81 14.00 -12.98
N VAL A 90 -10.60 13.49 -12.83
CA VAL A 90 -9.74 13.73 -11.66
C VAL A 90 -8.95 15.02 -11.89
N GLU A 91 -9.24 16.07 -11.09
CA GLU A 91 -8.64 17.40 -11.26
C GLU A 91 -7.13 17.40 -10.96
N ASN A 92 -6.71 16.59 -9.97
CA ASN A 92 -5.31 16.44 -9.60
C ASN A 92 -4.96 14.95 -9.46
N GLN A 93 -4.11 14.45 -10.37
CA GLN A 93 -3.72 13.05 -10.38
C GLN A 93 -2.83 12.65 -9.18
N GLU A 94 -2.11 13.58 -8.60
CA GLU A 94 -1.36 13.34 -7.37
C GLU A 94 -2.31 13.08 -6.19
N ASP A 95 -3.44 13.76 -6.14
CA ASP A 95 -4.48 13.53 -5.14
C ASP A 95 -5.18 12.18 -5.32
N ALA A 96 -5.07 11.56 -6.49
CA ALA A 96 -5.54 10.21 -6.71
C ALA A 96 -4.75 9.15 -5.91
N GLY A 97 -3.56 9.51 -5.39
CA GLY A 97 -2.76 8.66 -4.52
C GLY A 97 -2.09 7.48 -5.21
N LEU A 98 -2.10 7.45 -6.54
CA LEU A 98 -1.54 6.36 -7.32
C LEU A 98 -0.43 6.88 -8.23
N ALA A 99 0.81 6.80 -7.76
CA ALA A 99 1.98 6.98 -8.61
C ALA A 99 2.19 5.69 -9.41
N LEU A 100 1.96 5.74 -10.71
CA LEU A 100 2.17 4.62 -11.61
C LEU A 100 3.52 4.76 -12.32
N ASN A 101 4.30 3.69 -12.26
CA ASN A 101 5.55 3.56 -13.00
C ASN A 101 5.39 2.53 -14.11
N CYS A 102 6.07 2.75 -15.24
CA CYS A 102 6.10 1.78 -16.32
C CYS A 102 6.69 0.44 -15.85
N PRO A 103 6.02 -0.70 -16.11
CA PRO A 103 6.51 -2.01 -15.68
C PRO A 103 7.80 -2.45 -16.40
N ASN A 104 8.13 -1.83 -17.54
CA ASN A 104 9.33 -2.16 -18.32
C ASN A 104 10.50 -1.23 -17.99
N CYS A 105 10.35 0.09 -18.15
CA CYS A 105 11.47 1.04 -17.97
C CYS A 105 11.49 1.73 -16.60
N GLY A 106 10.45 1.58 -15.78
CA GLY A 106 10.35 2.22 -14.48
C GLY A 106 10.05 3.71 -14.50
N ALA A 107 9.91 4.33 -15.68
CA ALA A 107 9.59 5.74 -15.79
C ALA A 107 8.21 6.06 -15.20
N PRO A 108 8.03 7.25 -14.60
CA PRO A 108 6.73 7.67 -14.10
C PRO A 108 5.75 7.82 -15.28
N LEU A 109 4.55 7.26 -15.11
CA LEU A 109 3.49 7.40 -16.09
C LEU A 109 2.77 8.75 -15.91
N PRO A 110 2.32 9.40 -17.02
CA PRO A 110 1.71 10.73 -16.94
C PRO A 110 0.35 10.76 -16.25
N GLY A 111 -0.19 9.60 -15.89
CA GLY A 111 -1.44 9.48 -15.15
C GLY A 111 -2.01 8.08 -15.13
N LEU A 112 -3.12 7.93 -14.43
CA LEU A 112 -3.90 6.70 -14.39
C LEU A 112 -4.57 6.45 -15.73
N GLY A 113 -4.58 5.19 -16.19
CA GLY A 113 -5.22 4.82 -17.46
C GLY A 113 -4.43 5.16 -18.71
N ALA A 114 -3.15 5.50 -18.58
CA ALA A 114 -2.26 5.63 -19.73
C ALA A 114 -2.20 4.29 -20.50
N LYS A 115 -2.44 4.33 -21.81
CA LYS A 115 -2.49 3.11 -22.64
C LYS A 115 -1.11 2.58 -23.02
N LYS A 116 -0.10 3.44 -23.03
CA LYS A 116 1.30 3.09 -23.28
C LYS A 116 2.24 4.05 -22.57
N CYS A 117 3.45 3.57 -22.27
CA CYS A 117 4.51 4.41 -21.75
C CYS A 117 5.01 5.36 -22.84
N ILE A 118 5.11 6.66 -22.52
CA ILE A 118 5.62 7.69 -23.45
C ILE A 118 7.14 7.59 -23.69
N TYR A 119 7.87 6.86 -22.85
CA TYR A 119 9.32 6.73 -22.95
C TYR A 119 9.78 5.47 -23.68
N CYS A 120 9.10 4.34 -23.50
CA CYS A 120 9.50 3.07 -24.09
C CYS A 120 8.40 2.38 -24.93
N ASP A 121 7.25 3.01 -25.09
CA ASP A 121 6.07 2.51 -25.84
C ASP A 121 5.51 1.16 -25.34
N THR A 122 5.89 0.71 -24.16
CA THR A 122 5.33 -0.50 -23.56
C THR A 122 3.84 -0.33 -23.32
N PRO A 123 2.97 -1.27 -23.77
CA PRO A 123 1.55 -1.22 -23.52
C PRO A 123 1.24 -1.25 -22.01
N ILE A 124 0.39 -0.35 -21.56
CA ILE A 124 -0.09 -0.27 -20.18
C ILE A 124 -1.56 -0.70 -20.16
N VAL A 125 -1.87 -1.68 -19.34
CA VAL A 125 -3.26 -2.15 -19.20
C VAL A 125 -4.03 -1.19 -18.30
N GLU A 126 -5.25 -0.81 -18.68
CA GLU A 126 -6.16 0.09 -17.94
C GLU A 126 -6.79 -0.58 -16.71
N TYR A 127 -6.09 -1.46 -16.03
CA TYR A 127 -6.64 -2.22 -14.90
C TYR A 127 -6.85 -1.39 -13.63
N ASN A 128 -6.36 -0.14 -13.58
CA ASN A 128 -6.51 0.73 -12.41
C ASN A 128 -7.79 1.59 -12.46
N LEU A 129 -8.50 1.57 -13.58
CA LEU A 129 -9.77 2.30 -13.72
C LEU A 129 -10.96 1.39 -13.41
N ARG A 130 -12.00 1.96 -12.80
CA ARG A 130 -13.28 1.31 -12.50
C ARG A 130 -13.18 0.05 -11.64
N ILE A 131 -12.13 -0.04 -10.84
CA ILE A 131 -11.97 -1.06 -9.81
C ILE A 131 -11.44 -0.41 -8.52
N TRP A 132 -11.72 -1.03 -7.39
CA TRP A 132 -11.12 -0.62 -6.13
C TRP A 132 -9.68 -1.09 -6.05
N ASN A 133 -8.78 -0.16 -5.77
CA ASN A 133 -7.35 -0.44 -5.61
C ASN A 133 -6.93 -0.09 -4.18
N PHE A 134 -6.10 -0.93 -3.58
CA PHE A 134 -5.40 -0.56 -2.35
C PHE A 134 -4.37 0.52 -2.68
N SER A 135 -4.50 1.69 -2.06
CA SER A 135 -3.58 2.81 -2.27
C SER A 135 -2.58 2.95 -1.13
N ARG A 136 -3.01 2.68 0.10
CA ARG A 136 -2.19 2.86 1.28
C ARG A 136 -2.55 1.88 2.39
N VAL A 137 -1.52 1.45 3.14
CA VAL A 137 -1.66 0.74 4.41
C VAL A 137 -0.68 1.38 5.38
N GLU A 138 -1.17 1.85 6.51
CA GLU A 138 -0.35 2.51 7.53
C GLU A 138 -0.90 2.24 8.93
N GLU A 139 -0.02 2.21 9.91
CA GLU A 139 -0.43 2.18 11.31
C GLU A 139 -1.07 3.51 11.69
N ALA A 140 -2.21 3.40 12.32
CA ALA A 140 -2.98 4.58 12.72
C ALA A 140 -2.42 5.27 13.96
#